data_c5abdadbf46bfdfbc5d9c3c6db808208
#
_entry.id   c5abdadbf46bfdfbc5d9c3c6db808208
#
_cell.length_a   1.000
_cell.length_b   1.000
_cell.length_c   1.000
_cell.angle_alpha   90.00
_cell.angle_beta   90.00
_cell.angle_gamma   90.00
#
_symmetry.space_group_name_H-M   'P 1'
#
loop_
_entity.id
_entity.type
_entity.pdbx_description
1 polymer ?
#
loop_
_entity_poly.entity_id
_entity_poly.type
_entity_poly.pdbx_seq_one_letter_code
_entity_poly.pdbx_strand_id
1 'polypeptide(L)'
;VPPIYMLQSRDFLVPRFEGGIFLDKPPLAHWSIAASYGLFGITVASERLPGALASLATVLAVYLWVRRRSGERAAVLAGLILLFTYSFWTFMRYSSGDVFLTLFVTLAAFALDAASRNAEASDWRYAVPAGIALGLAFLSKGLIGLVLPVGAVATGLLLDRTRPIRGWRRGLAAAVVVLAVTAPWHWAMTRRLGADFWKQFYWEQQFLRGATSRFMPSARGIVYYIPVLALAAFPWSLFLIRSLRRRRPSSLPLGWFLFGIVFWSLLVMKREVYMMPLFPAIAILVAERLDSEAARERPSGRLAWFLAAAVVVLALAVVIWGFRFLSATLGRDSVILVAPSLAILALVLLAGGLTAERVRIPIATALACGLVFFALEKVDEGINRFDPIPEFGERVRRECPSGCDAFFVSLNAAHQEFYSRSPWIPLGRPKELIGRTHHKKAYLLMRTADEPLLSEVPMPSVVLERRPWLAGSWMKAARTPGKSPFESLSLVRLDLPE
;
A
#
# COMPACT_ATOMS: atom_id res chain seq x y z
N VAL A 1 -8.63 -3.85 -15.10
CA VAL A 1 -7.75 -2.87 -14.40
C VAL A 1 -7.87 -1.50 -15.06
N PRO A 2 -8.24 -0.41 -14.33
CA PRO A 2 -8.51 0.89 -14.93
C PRO A 2 -7.43 1.44 -15.88
N PRO A 3 -6.11 1.35 -15.60
CA PRO A 3 -5.09 1.84 -16.52
C PRO A 3 -5.07 1.14 -17.88
N ILE A 4 -5.36 -0.16 -17.94
CA ILE A 4 -5.45 -0.91 -19.21
C ILE A 4 -6.63 -0.40 -20.01
N TYR A 5 -7.78 -0.23 -19.35
CA TYR A 5 -8.98 0.30 -19.98
C TYR A 5 -8.74 1.71 -20.55
N MET A 6 -8.07 2.58 -19.79
CA MET A 6 -7.70 3.93 -20.24
C MET A 6 -6.89 3.91 -21.55
N LEU A 7 -5.91 3.00 -21.67
CA LEU A 7 -5.11 2.85 -22.88
C LEU A 7 -5.91 2.33 -24.07
N GLN A 8 -6.76 1.33 -23.85
CA GLN A 8 -7.58 0.71 -24.89
C GLN A 8 -8.66 1.66 -25.42
N SER A 9 -9.36 2.36 -24.51
CA SER A 9 -10.44 3.28 -24.87
C SER A 9 -9.95 4.69 -25.24
N ARG A 10 -8.69 5.02 -24.95
CA ARG A 10 -8.11 6.37 -24.99
C ARG A 10 -8.86 7.38 -24.11
N ASP A 11 -9.62 6.88 -23.12
CA ASP A 11 -10.32 7.69 -22.13
C ASP A 11 -9.51 7.71 -20.82
N PHE A 12 -8.66 8.72 -20.65
CA PHE A 12 -7.85 8.90 -19.45
C PHE A 12 -8.58 9.65 -18.33
N LEU A 13 -9.80 10.11 -18.57
CA LEU A 13 -10.55 10.90 -17.62
C LEU A 13 -11.37 10.03 -16.66
N VAL A 14 -12.17 9.11 -17.19
CA VAL A 14 -13.09 8.30 -16.39
C VAL A 14 -12.55 6.88 -16.24
N PRO A 15 -12.02 6.54 -15.06
CA PRO A 15 -11.56 5.17 -14.81
C PRO A 15 -12.74 4.20 -14.83
N ARG A 16 -12.54 3.03 -15.43
CA ARG A 16 -13.54 1.96 -15.47
C ARG A 16 -12.95 0.66 -14.90
N PHE A 17 -13.79 -0.11 -14.25
CA PHE A 17 -13.46 -1.41 -13.67
C PHE A 17 -14.69 -2.32 -13.74
N GLU A 18 -14.51 -3.56 -14.15
CA GLU A 18 -15.61 -4.53 -14.29
C GLU A 18 -16.79 -3.99 -15.14
N GLY A 19 -16.48 -3.27 -16.22
CA GLY A 19 -17.49 -2.66 -17.11
C GLY A 19 -18.17 -1.40 -16.57
N GLY A 20 -18.01 -1.09 -15.27
CA GLY A 20 -18.61 0.08 -14.61
C GLY A 20 -17.67 1.27 -14.44
N ILE A 21 -18.22 2.45 -14.12
CA ILE A 21 -17.46 3.63 -13.74
C ILE A 21 -16.84 3.41 -12.35
N PHE A 22 -15.56 3.66 -12.21
CA PHE A 22 -14.80 3.43 -10.98
C PHE A 22 -14.28 4.76 -10.39
N LEU A 23 -15.08 5.40 -9.55
CA LEU A 23 -14.75 6.67 -8.88
C LEU A 23 -14.22 6.51 -7.45
N ASP A 24 -13.73 5.32 -7.10
CA ASP A 24 -13.21 5.05 -5.74
C ASP A 24 -11.98 5.90 -5.40
N LYS A 25 -11.16 6.24 -6.39
CA LYS A 25 -9.92 7.01 -6.23
C LYS A 25 -9.77 8.10 -7.30
N PRO A 26 -9.05 9.20 -6.96
CA PRO A 26 -8.59 10.17 -7.95
C PRO A 26 -7.60 9.54 -8.94
N PRO A 27 -7.29 10.22 -10.08
CA PRO A 27 -6.70 9.57 -11.23
C PRO A 27 -5.18 9.36 -11.18
N LEU A 28 -4.43 9.98 -10.27
CA LEU A 28 -2.97 10.06 -10.36
C LEU A 28 -2.27 8.70 -10.45
N ALA A 29 -2.70 7.73 -9.61
CA ALA A 29 -2.14 6.38 -9.66
C ALA A 29 -2.44 5.70 -11.01
N HIS A 30 -3.66 5.84 -11.50
CA HIS A 30 -4.08 5.26 -12.79
C HIS A 30 -3.31 5.89 -13.95
N TRP A 31 -3.15 7.21 -13.96
CA TRP A 31 -2.37 7.93 -14.97
C TRP A 31 -0.89 7.51 -14.97
N SER A 32 -0.30 7.37 -13.78
CA SER A 32 1.09 6.97 -13.65
C SER A 32 1.34 5.55 -14.19
N ILE A 33 0.42 4.62 -13.90
CA ILE A 33 0.49 3.24 -14.40
C ILE A 33 0.24 3.21 -15.91
N ALA A 34 -0.77 3.94 -16.39
CA ALA A 34 -1.08 4.02 -17.82
C ALA A 34 0.10 4.59 -18.63
N ALA A 35 0.76 5.63 -18.12
CA ALA A 35 1.98 6.16 -18.72
C ALA A 35 3.10 5.13 -18.77
N SER A 36 3.33 4.41 -17.67
CA SER A 36 4.33 3.33 -17.61
C SER A 36 4.01 2.19 -18.60
N TYR A 37 2.76 1.81 -18.74
CA TYR A 37 2.32 0.83 -19.72
C TYR A 37 2.51 1.30 -21.15
N GLY A 38 2.25 2.58 -21.42
CA GLY A 38 2.47 3.18 -22.74
C GLY A 38 3.93 3.20 -23.16
N LEU A 39 4.86 3.37 -22.20
CA LEU A 39 6.30 3.44 -22.45
C LEU A 39 6.96 2.06 -22.49
N PHE A 40 6.58 1.15 -21.61
CA PHE A 40 7.30 -0.11 -21.37
C PHE A 40 6.45 -1.36 -21.69
N GLY A 41 5.26 -1.17 -22.22
CA GLY A 41 4.30 -2.26 -22.43
C GLY A 41 3.59 -2.70 -21.15
N ILE A 42 2.51 -3.48 -21.30
CA ILE A 42 1.71 -3.96 -20.17
C ILE A 42 2.38 -5.20 -19.56
N THR A 43 3.11 -5.00 -18.49
CA THR A 43 3.82 -6.04 -17.72
C THR A 43 3.68 -5.77 -16.23
N VAL A 44 3.94 -6.78 -15.39
CA VAL A 44 3.98 -6.61 -13.92
C VAL A 44 5.07 -5.61 -13.52
N ALA A 45 6.21 -5.61 -14.20
CA ALA A 45 7.30 -4.67 -13.93
C ALA A 45 6.88 -3.22 -14.22
N SER A 46 6.27 -2.95 -15.36
CA SER A 46 5.80 -1.61 -15.73
C SER A 46 4.61 -1.15 -14.86
N GLU A 47 3.77 -2.07 -14.36
CA GLU A 47 2.74 -1.73 -13.36
C GLU A 47 3.37 -1.25 -12.05
N ARG A 48 4.42 -1.91 -11.58
CA ARG A 48 5.06 -1.64 -10.28
C ARG A 48 6.04 -0.47 -10.31
N LEU A 49 6.59 -0.13 -11.47
CA LEU A 49 7.63 0.89 -11.63
C LEU A 49 7.25 2.26 -11.05
N PRO A 50 6.07 2.86 -11.33
CA PRO A 50 5.71 4.17 -10.78
C PRO A 50 5.64 4.18 -9.24
N GLY A 51 5.12 3.11 -8.63
CA GLY A 51 5.09 2.95 -7.18
C GLY A 51 6.47 2.83 -6.56
N ALA A 52 7.37 2.05 -7.18
CA ALA A 52 8.75 1.90 -6.73
C ALA A 52 9.51 3.24 -6.80
N LEU A 53 9.33 4.01 -7.88
CA LEU A 53 9.93 5.35 -8.03
C LEU A 53 9.38 6.33 -6.99
N ALA A 54 8.07 6.33 -6.72
CA ALA A 54 7.47 7.17 -5.70
C ALA A 54 7.98 6.81 -4.29
N SER A 55 8.18 5.53 -4.02
CA SER A 55 8.74 5.07 -2.75
C SER A 55 10.21 5.46 -2.59
N LEU A 56 11.02 5.31 -3.63
CA LEU A 56 12.40 5.78 -3.64
C LEU A 56 12.47 7.29 -3.41
N ALA A 57 11.63 8.07 -4.10
CA ALA A 57 11.54 9.51 -3.92
C ALA A 57 11.14 9.88 -2.48
N THR A 58 10.27 9.09 -1.83
CA THR A 58 9.91 9.28 -0.41
C THR A 58 11.12 9.07 0.51
N VAL A 59 11.88 7.99 0.31
CA VAL A 59 13.10 7.71 1.09
C VAL A 59 14.13 8.83 0.90
N LEU A 60 14.37 9.27 -0.34
CA LEU A 60 15.29 10.36 -0.65
C LEU A 60 14.82 11.69 -0.04
N ALA A 61 13.53 11.99 -0.07
CA ALA A 61 12.98 13.20 0.55
C ALA A 61 13.21 13.22 2.07
N VAL A 62 12.97 12.08 2.74
CA VAL A 62 13.25 11.91 4.17
C VAL A 62 14.74 12.06 4.45
N TYR A 63 15.60 11.39 3.69
CA TYR A 63 17.06 11.50 3.84
C TYR A 63 17.53 12.95 3.72
N LEU A 64 17.13 13.65 2.65
CA LEU A 64 17.56 15.03 2.38
C LEU A 64 17.06 16.00 3.45
N TRP A 65 15.83 15.82 3.94
CA TRP A 65 15.26 16.64 4.99
C TRP A 65 16.00 16.45 6.32
N VAL A 66 16.24 15.19 6.72
CA VAL A 66 16.94 14.87 7.97
C VAL A 66 18.41 15.30 7.89
N ARG A 67 19.07 15.10 6.75
CA ARG A 67 20.46 15.53 6.54
C ARG A 67 20.68 17.01 6.82
N ARG A 68 19.76 17.86 6.35
CA ARG A 68 19.84 19.31 6.57
C ARG A 68 19.60 19.73 8.02
N ARG A 69 18.99 18.89 8.85
CA ARG A 69 18.57 19.23 10.21
C ARG A 69 19.34 18.51 11.32
N SER A 70 19.64 17.25 11.08
CA SER A 70 20.18 16.35 12.09
C SER A 70 21.53 15.71 11.66
N GLY A 71 21.98 16.04 10.45
CA GLY A 71 23.26 15.56 9.91
C GLY A 71 23.16 14.23 9.15
N GLU A 72 24.29 13.82 8.57
CA GLU A 72 24.39 12.67 7.65
C GLU A 72 24.03 11.34 8.30
N ARG A 73 24.51 11.10 9.52
CA ARG A 73 24.23 9.84 10.25
C ARG A 73 22.76 9.61 10.51
N ALA A 74 22.09 10.62 11.04
CA ALA A 74 20.63 10.56 11.29
C ALA A 74 19.87 10.38 9.97
N ALA A 75 20.35 10.99 8.88
CA ALA A 75 19.72 10.89 7.56
C ALA A 75 19.79 9.47 6.98
N VAL A 76 20.97 8.86 7.02
CA VAL A 76 21.17 7.47 6.57
C VAL A 76 20.28 6.53 7.40
N LEU A 77 20.28 6.70 8.72
CA LEU A 77 19.41 5.89 9.60
C LEU A 77 17.93 6.07 9.26
N ALA A 78 17.45 7.31 9.04
CA ALA A 78 16.07 7.57 8.71
C ALA A 78 15.67 6.92 7.38
N GLY A 79 16.53 7.02 6.36
CA GLY A 79 16.30 6.37 5.07
C GLY A 79 16.24 4.85 5.18
N LEU A 80 17.19 4.22 5.89
CA LEU A 80 17.23 2.78 6.08
C LEU A 80 16.08 2.27 6.95
N ILE A 81 15.73 2.98 8.03
CA ILE A 81 14.58 2.64 8.88
C ILE A 81 13.29 2.67 8.06
N LEU A 82 13.08 3.72 7.23
CA LEU A 82 11.91 3.81 6.38
C LEU A 82 11.89 2.68 5.36
N LEU A 83 12.97 2.47 4.62
CA LEU A 83 13.08 1.45 3.57
C LEU A 83 12.81 0.05 4.13
N PHE A 84 13.36 -0.27 5.29
CA PHE A 84 13.23 -1.57 5.94
C PHE A 84 12.20 -1.59 7.08
N THR A 85 11.17 -0.77 6.98
CA THR A 85 9.93 -0.90 7.76
C THR A 85 9.00 -1.88 7.04
N TYR A 86 8.53 -2.92 7.72
CA TYR A 86 7.80 -4.04 7.11
C TYR A 86 6.66 -3.62 6.17
N SER A 87 5.73 -2.81 6.66
CA SER A 87 4.61 -2.40 5.82
C SER A 87 5.03 -1.45 4.70
N PHE A 88 6.05 -0.59 4.92
CA PHE A 88 6.56 0.24 3.83
C PHE A 88 7.18 -0.63 2.73
N TRP A 89 8.03 -1.60 3.09
CA TRP A 89 8.61 -2.58 2.17
C TRP A 89 7.54 -3.34 1.40
N THR A 90 6.51 -3.81 2.08
CA THR A 90 5.43 -4.59 1.46
C THR A 90 4.64 -3.76 0.45
N PHE A 91 4.25 -2.53 0.81
CA PHE A 91 3.38 -1.71 -0.04
C PHE A 91 4.14 -0.88 -1.08
N MET A 92 5.43 -0.58 -0.90
CA MET A 92 6.21 0.22 -1.85
C MET A 92 6.30 -0.39 -3.26
N ARG A 93 6.04 -1.67 -3.39
CA ARG A 93 6.07 -2.41 -4.66
C ARG A 93 4.77 -2.32 -5.46
N TYR A 94 3.73 -1.75 -4.88
CA TYR A 94 2.43 -1.58 -5.53
C TYR A 94 2.23 -0.14 -5.95
N SER A 95 1.85 0.09 -7.20
CA SER A 95 1.51 1.42 -7.70
C SER A 95 0.10 1.83 -7.24
N SER A 96 -0.08 1.94 -5.93
CA SER A 96 -1.36 2.28 -5.31
C SER A 96 -1.45 3.76 -4.96
N GLY A 97 -2.66 4.28 -4.84
CA GLY A 97 -2.89 5.65 -4.37
C GLY A 97 -2.26 5.95 -3.01
N ASP A 98 -2.07 4.94 -2.15
CA ASP A 98 -1.44 5.09 -0.83
C ASP A 98 0.06 5.38 -0.92
N VAL A 99 0.75 4.80 -1.89
CA VAL A 99 2.19 5.03 -2.13
C VAL A 99 2.41 6.46 -2.62
N PHE A 100 1.64 6.91 -3.62
CA PHE A 100 1.71 8.29 -4.10
C PHE A 100 1.29 9.29 -3.03
N LEU A 101 0.24 8.98 -2.25
CA LEU A 101 -0.16 9.78 -1.10
C LEU A 101 1.00 9.95 -0.11
N THR A 102 1.73 8.87 0.20
CA THR A 102 2.87 8.91 1.14
C THR A 102 3.95 9.85 0.65
N LEU A 103 4.31 9.79 -0.64
CA LEU A 103 5.26 10.71 -1.24
C LEU A 103 4.80 12.17 -1.11
N PHE A 104 3.60 12.45 -1.60
CA PHE A 104 3.15 13.84 -1.70
C PHE A 104 2.76 14.45 -0.34
N VAL A 105 2.27 13.64 0.61
CA VAL A 105 2.11 14.06 2.02
C VAL A 105 3.48 14.41 2.63
N THR A 106 4.51 13.61 2.36
CA THR A 106 5.88 13.86 2.84
C THR A 106 6.42 15.17 2.28
N LEU A 107 6.34 15.36 0.97
CA LEU A 107 6.80 16.58 0.32
C LEU A 107 6.01 17.82 0.77
N ALA A 108 4.67 17.69 0.88
CA ALA A 108 3.82 18.77 1.35
C ALA A 108 4.12 19.14 2.81
N ALA A 109 4.28 18.17 3.71
CA ALA A 109 4.63 18.43 5.10
C ALA A 109 5.97 19.15 5.23
N PHE A 110 6.98 18.73 4.46
CA PHE A 110 8.30 19.39 4.46
C PHE A 110 8.24 20.80 3.88
N ALA A 111 7.52 21.01 2.79
CA ALA A 111 7.39 22.33 2.17
C ALA A 111 6.57 23.29 3.04
N LEU A 112 5.48 22.83 3.64
CA LEU A 112 4.66 23.63 4.59
C LEU A 112 5.44 23.99 5.85
N ASP A 113 6.22 23.05 6.42
CA ASP A 113 7.07 23.34 7.58
C ASP A 113 8.17 24.35 7.21
N ALA A 114 8.78 24.24 6.04
CA ALA A 114 9.75 25.23 5.55
C ALA A 114 9.09 26.59 5.34
N ALA A 115 7.90 26.64 4.76
CA ALA A 115 7.12 27.88 4.60
C ALA A 115 6.76 28.54 5.93
N SER A 116 6.48 27.75 6.97
CA SER A 116 6.14 28.28 8.30
C SER A 116 7.34 28.83 9.06
N ARG A 117 8.56 28.34 8.76
CA ARG A 117 9.80 28.72 9.47
C ARG A 117 10.41 30.02 8.96
N ASN A 118 10.22 30.35 7.70
CA ASN A 118 10.84 31.53 7.11
C ASN A 118 9.99 32.78 7.36
N ALA A 119 10.58 33.81 7.98
CA ALA A 119 9.87 35.00 8.40
C ALA A 119 9.52 35.96 7.24
N GLU A 120 10.25 35.90 6.12
CA GLU A 120 10.09 36.81 4.98
C GLU A 120 8.81 36.50 4.19
N ALA A 121 7.96 37.50 4.05
CA ALA A 121 6.59 37.37 3.54
C ALA A 121 6.48 37.05 2.04
N SER A 122 7.54 37.23 1.26
CA SER A 122 7.53 37.15 -0.21
C SER A 122 8.02 35.81 -0.78
N ASP A 123 8.29 34.81 0.04
CA ASP A 123 8.99 33.61 -0.43
C ASP A 123 8.04 32.58 -1.03
N TRP A 124 7.63 32.83 -2.28
CA TRP A 124 6.85 31.92 -3.13
C TRP A 124 7.53 30.57 -3.34
N ARG A 125 8.85 30.50 -3.12
CA ARG A 125 9.67 29.29 -3.26
C ARG A 125 9.19 28.12 -2.42
N TYR A 126 8.47 28.38 -1.33
CA TYR A 126 7.89 27.35 -0.47
C TYR A 126 6.39 27.13 -0.70
N ALA A 127 5.64 28.19 -1.02
CA ALA A 127 4.20 28.12 -1.22
C ALA A 127 3.83 27.33 -2.48
N VAL A 128 4.54 27.55 -3.59
CA VAL A 128 4.28 26.83 -4.84
C VAL A 128 4.58 25.34 -4.73
N PRO A 129 5.76 24.88 -4.27
CA PRO A 129 6.02 23.46 -4.06
C PRO A 129 5.05 22.81 -3.07
N ALA A 130 4.66 23.52 -1.99
CA ALA A 130 3.66 23.02 -1.04
C ALA A 130 2.31 22.81 -1.72
N GLY A 131 1.85 23.80 -2.50
CA GLY A 131 0.58 23.72 -3.24
C GLY A 131 0.58 22.60 -4.29
N ILE A 132 1.67 22.44 -5.04
CA ILE A 132 1.82 21.34 -6.00
C ILE A 132 1.77 19.99 -5.28
N ALA A 133 2.55 19.82 -4.20
CA ALA A 133 2.57 18.57 -3.44
C ALA A 133 1.21 18.25 -2.81
N LEU A 134 0.50 19.25 -2.26
CA LEU A 134 -0.87 19.11 -1.76
C LEU A 134 -1.85 18.72 -2.87
N GLY A 135 -1.79 19.38 -4.03
CA GLY A 135 -2.64 19.07 -5.17
C GLY A 135 -2.42 17.64 -5.69
N LEU A 136 -1.16 17.19 -5.78
CA LEU A 136 -0.82 15.82 -6.16
C LEU A 136 -1.20 14.80 -5.08
N ALA A 137 -1.09 15.15 -3.79
CA ALA A 137 -1.60 14.34 -2.70
C ALA A 137 -3.12 14.17 -2.79
N PHE A 138 -3.85 15.25 -3.13
CA PHE A 138 -5.28 15.18 -3.40
C PHE A 138 -5.57 14.26 -4.59
N LEU A 139 -4.88 14.42 -5.71
CA LEU A 139 -5.05 13.57 -6.90
C LEU A 139 -4.63 12.10 -6.68
N SER A 140 -3.95 11.80 -5.57
CA SER A 140 -3.62 10.43 -5.14
C SER A 140 -4.76 9.76 -4.37
N LYS A 141 -5.39 10.48 -3.43
CA LYS A 141 -6.39 9.86 -2.52
C LYS A 141 -7.49 10.81 -2.02
N GLY A 142 -7.71 11.94 -2.67
CA GLY A 142 -8.75 12.90 -2.35
C GLY A 142 -8.44 13.76 -1.10
N LEU A 143 -9.47 14.11 -0.32
CA LEU A 143 -9.38 15.04 0.81
C LEU A 143 -8.32 14.66 1.85
N ILE A 144 -8.07 13.39 2.05
CA ILE A 144 -7.04 12.88 2.98
C ILE A 144 -5.66 13.43 2.61
N GLY A 145 -5.39 13.61 1.30
CA GLY A 145 -4.14 14.21 0.81
C GLY A 145 -3.91 15.65 1.25
N LEU A 146 -4.97 16.39 1.59
CA LEU A 146 -4.87 17.74 2.16
C LEU A 146 -4.83 17.70 3.70
N VAL A 147 -5.71 16.90 4.30
CA VAL A 147 -5.90 16.87 5.76
C VAL A 147 -4.65 16.37 6.48
N LEU A 148 -4.00 15.33 6.00
CA LEU A 148 -2.84 14.75 6.67
C LEU A 148 -1.64 15.71 6.77
N PRO A 149 -1.12 16.32 5.68
CA PRO A 149 0.06 17.18 5.79
C PRO A 149 -0.26 18.52 6.50
N VAL A 150 -1.45 19.08 6.30
CA VAL A 150 -1.87 20.30 7.00
C VAL A 150 -2.01 20.04 8.49
N GLY A 151 -2.69 18.97 8.88
CA GLY A 151 -2.85 18.57 10.28
C GLY A 151 -1.51 18.22 10.96
N ALA A 152 -0.60 17.54 10.22
CA ALA A 152 0.74 17.23 10.69
C ALA A 152 1.53 18.50 11.05
N VAL A 153 1.55 19.46 10.14
CA VAL A 153 2.27 20.73 10.34
C VAL A 153 1.60 21.60 11.42
N ALA A 154 0.27 21.71 11.39
CA ALA A 154 -0.48 22.45 12.41
C ALA A 154 -0.20 21.91 13.82
N THR A 155 -0.28 20.57 13.99
CA THR A 155 0.04 19.94 15.28
C THR A 155 1.51 20.16 15.66
N GLY A 156 2.44 20.05 14.69
CA GLY A 156 3.85 20.34 14.93
C GLY A 156 4.11 21.78 15.39
N LEU A 157 3.41 22.75 14.82
CA LEU A 157 3.49 24.18 15.24
C LEU A 157 2.88 24.41 16.63
N LEU A 158 1.77 23.73 16.95
CA LEU A 158 1.16 23.80 18.29
C LEU A 158 2.08 23.21 19.38
N LEU A 159 2.86 22.19 19.04
CA LEU A 159 3.84 21.60 19.96
C LEU A 159 5.10 22.49 20.11
N ASP A 160 5.42 23.29 19.12
CA ASP A 160 6.55 24.22 19.13
C ASP A 160 6.07 25.64 19.51
N ARG A 161 5.79 25.84 20.79
CA ARG A 161 5.27 27.11 21.34
C ARG A 161 6.21 28.33 21.15
N THR A 162 7.43 28.09 20.71
CA THR A 162 8.41 29.15 20.47
C THR A 162 8.18 29.88 19.15
N ARG A 163 7.25 29.41 18.31
CA ARG A 163 7.05 29.94 16.97
C ARG A 163 5.68 30.57 16.79
N PRO A 164 5.64 31.82 16.35
CA PRO A 164 4.39 32.41 15.92
C PRO A 164 3.89 31.77 14.66
N ILE A 165 2.58 31.46 14.58
CA ILE A 165 1.93 31.01 13.35
C ILE A 165 1.90 32.23 12.39
N ARG A 166 2.90 32.28 11.52
CA ARG A 166 3.01 33.34 10.51
C ARG A 166 2.85 32.70 9.11
N GLY A 167 2.31 33.46 8.15
CA GLY A 167 2.32 33.05 6.75
C GLY A 167 0.97 32.63 6.21
N TRP A 168 -0.16 33.13 6.70
CA TRP A 168 -1.47 32.88 6.15
C TRP A 168 -1.55 33.18 4.62
N ARG A 169 -0.81 34.22 4.15
CA ARG A 169 -0.70 34.56 2.72
C ARG A 169 -0.07 33.42 1.91
N ARG A 170 0.93 32.74 2.47
CA ARG A 170 1.56 31.56 1.83
C ARG A 170 0.62 30.37 1.81
N GLY A 171 -0.17 30.20 2.88
CA GLY A 171 -1.24 29.23 2.92
C GLY A 171 -2.27 29.48 1.83
N LEU A 172 -2.69 30.73 1.64
CA LEU A 172 -3.59 31.13 0.57
C LEU A 172 -2.97 30.90 -0.81
N ALA A 173 -1.70 31.26 -1.01
CA ALA A 173 -0.97 31.00 -2.25
C ALA A 173 -0.88 29.49 -2.54
N ALA A 174 -0.54 28.69 -1.54
CA ALA A 174 -0.54 27.24 -1.70
C ALA A 174 -1.94 26.70 -2.06
N ALA A 175 -3.01 27.23 -1.46
CA ALA A 175 -4.39 26.87 -1.77
C ALA A 175 -4.76 27.20 -3.23
N VAL A 176 -4.34 28.37 -3.74
CA VAL A 176 -4.53 28.71 -5.16
C VAL A 176 -3.83 27.72 -6.08
N VAL A 177 -2.60 27.33 -5.73
CA VAL A 177 -1.87 26.30 -6.51
C VAL A 177 -2.54 24.94 -6.42
N VAL A 178 -3.05 24.54 -5.24
CA VAL A 178 -3.86 23.31 -5.10
C VAL A 178 -5.04 23.34 -6.06
N LEU A 179 -5.78 24.44 -6.09
CA LEU A 179 -6.92 24.61 -7.01
C LEU A 179 -6.45 24.53 -8.46
N ALA A 180 -5.36 25.20 -8.82
CA ALA A 180 -4.84 25.14 -10.20
C ALA A 180 -4.46 23.70 -10.63
N VAL A 181 -3.92 22.89 -9.72
CA VAL A 181 -3.55 21.48 -9.97
C VAL A 181 -4.78 20.58 -10.05
N THR A 182 -5.79 20.81 -9.22
CA THR A 182 -6.92 19.89 -9.09
C THR A 182 -8.15 20.29 -9.91
N ALA A 183 -8.36 21.59 -10.16
CA ALA A 183 -9.53 22.10 -10.88
C ALA A 183 -9.70 21.55 -12.31
N PRO A 184 -8.63 21.35 -13.11
CA PRO A 184 -8.81 20.81 -14.45
C PRO A 184 -9.50 19.45 -14.47
N TRP A 185 -9.09 18.56 -13.55
CA TRP A 185 -9.71 17.24 -13.41
C TRP A 185 -11.16 17.34 -12.92
N HIS A 186 -11.43 18.18 -11.90
CA HIS A 186 -12.79 18.37 -11.39
C HIS A 186 -13.73 18.94 -12.45
N TRP A 187 -13.27 19.94 -13.17
CA TRP A 187 -14.05 20.55 -14.25
C TRP A 187 -14.39 19.53 -15.33
N ALA A 188 -13.40 18.74 -15.77
CA ALA A 188 -13.61 17.72 -16.78
C ALA A 188 -14.58 16.61 -16.31
N MET A 189 -14.42 16.14 -15.06
CA MET A 189 -15.31 15.14 -14.47
C MET A 189 -16.74 15.67 -14.29
N THR A 190 -16.88 16.91 -13.81
CA THR A 190 -18.19 17.55 -13.66
C THR A 190 -18.89 17.74 -15.02
N ARG A 191 -18.14 18.13 -16.05
CA ARG A 191 -18.67 18.23 -17.42
C ARG A 191 -19.18 16.91 -17.97
N ARG A 192 -18.51 15.81 -17.61
CA ARG A 192 -18.79 14.48 -18.19
C ARG A 192 -19.83 13.68 -17.42
N LEU A 193 -19.85 13.78 -16.08
CA LEU A 193 -20.68 12.98 -15.19
C LEU A 193 -21.68 13.80 -14.38
N GLY A 194 -21.62 15.14 -14.45
CA GLY A 194 -22.56 16.02 -13.77
C GLY A 194 -22.59 15.81 -12.24
N ALA A 195 -23.80 15.74 -11.68
CA ALA A 195 -24.02 15.56 -10.26
C ALA A 195 -23.57 14.20 -9.74
N ASP A 196 -23.54 13.15 -10.58
CA ASP A 196 -23.14 11.80 -10.18
C ASP A 196 -21.67 11.76 -9.75
N PHE A 197 -20.81 12.57 -10.38
CA PHE A 197 -19.43 12.71 -9.92
C PHE A 197 -19.34 13.18 -8.48
N TRP A 198 -20.08 14.24 -8.12
CA TRP A 198 -20.06 14.81 -6.77
C TRP A 198 -20.65 13.85 -5.74
N LYS A 199 -21.75 13.18 -6.09
CA LYS A 199 -22.40 12.19 -5.23
C LYS A 199 -21.48 10.99 -4.98
N GLN A 200 -20.98 10.33 -6.04
CA GLN A 200 -20.20 9.11 -5.90
C GLN A 200 -18.81 9.40 -5.32
N PHE A 201 -18.06 10.37 -5.89
CA PHE A 201 -16.69 10.64 -5.47
C PHE A 201 -16.61 11.29 -4.10
N TYR A 202 -17.38 12.37 -3.84
CA TYR A 202 -17.28 13.10 -2.56
C TYR A 202 -18.16 12.49 -1.48
N TRP A 203 -19.46 12.36 -1.75
CA TRP A 203 -20.39 11.92 -0.70
C TRP A 203 -20.16 10.46 -0.31
N GLU A 204 -20.12 9.55 -1.27
CA GLU A 204 -20.00 8.13 -0.98
C GLU A 204 -18.56 7.73 -0.61
N GLN A 205 -17.56 8.13 -1.40
CA GLN A 205 -16.21 7.63 -1.23
C GLN A 205 -15.37 8.45 -0.23
N GLN A 206 -15.59 9.76 -0.07
CA GLN A 206 -14.81 10.56 0.87
C GLN A 206 -15.48 10.67 2.23
N PHE A 207 -16.82 10.93 2.30
CA PHE A 207 -17.52 11.14 3.57
C PHE A 207 -18.14 9.85 4.13
N LEU A 208 -19.05 9.18 3.42
CA LEU A 208 -19.75 8.01 3.95
C LEU A 208 -18.80 6.86 4.26
N ARG A 209 -17.79 6.63 3.42
CA ARG A 209 -16.80 5.58 3.66
C ARG A 209 -15.98 5.78 4.94
N GLY A 210 -15.72 7.04 5.32
CA GLY A 210 -15.04 7.38 6.56
C GLY A 210 -15.95 7.34 7.79
N ALA A 211 -17.25 7.61 7.62
CA ALA A 211 -18.21 7.82 8.69
C ALA A 211 -19.08 6.58 9.01
N THR A 212 -19.19 5.61 8.09
CA THR A 212 -20.11 4.48 8.26
C THR A 212 -19.45 3.12 8.07
N SER A 213 -20.00 2.08 8.71
CA SER A 213 -19.61 0.68 8.53
C SER A 213 -20.20 0.02 7.27
N ARG A 214 -20.97 0.76 6.45
CA ARG A 214 -21.64 0.24 5.26
C ARG A 214 -20.69 -0.48 4.28
N PHE A 215 -19.46 -0.01 4.16
CA PHE A 215 -18.43 -0.56 3.27
C PHE A 215 -17.50 -1.58 3.94
N MET A 216 -17.68 -1.84 5.23
CA MET A 216 -16.88 -2.79 5.99
C MET A 216 -17.69 -3.35 7.16
N PRO A 217 -18.28 -4.55 7.03
CA PRO A 217 -19.15 -5.14 8.06
C PRO A 217 -18.48 -5.34 9.42
N SER A 218 -17.17 -5.48 9.47
CA SER A 218 -16.39 -5.58 10.72
C SER A 218 -15.86 -4.21 11.13
N ALA A 219 -16.63 -3.45 11.90
CA ALA A 219 -16.15 -2.20 12.52
C ALA A 219 -14.96 -2.51 13.44
N ARG A 220 -13.77 -1.98 13.10
CA ARG A 220 -12.57 -2.13 13.91
C ARG A 220 -12.51 -1.05 14.97
N GLY A 221 -12.29 -1.45 16.24
CA GLY A 221 -12.26 -0.52 17.37
C GLY A 221 -11.21 0.58 17.23
N ILE A 222 -11.32 1.63 18.06
CA ILE A 222 -10.41 2.79 18.05
C ILE A 222 -8.93 2.41 18.26
N VAL A 223 -8.68 1.35 19.02
CA VAL A 223 -7.35 0.85 19.35
C VAL A 223 -6.71 -0.02 18.26
N TYR A 224 -7.41 -0.24 17.14
CA TYR A 224 -6.96 -1.11 16.05
C TYR A 224 -5.54 -0.81 15.58
N TYR A 225 -5.18 0.46 15.47
CA TYR A 225 -3.86 0.84 14.95
C TYR A 225 -2.72 0.64 15.94
N ILE A 226 -2.97 0.38 17.22
CA ILE A 226 -1.90 0.10 18.20
C ILE A 226 -1.16 -1.21 17.84
N PRO A 227 -1.83 -2.39 17.78
CA PRO A 227 -1.17 -3.62 17.37
C PRO A 227 -0.71 -3.59 15.91
N VAL A 228 -1.47 -2.94 15.01
CA VAL A 228 -1.06 -2.77 13.61
C VAL A 228 0.26 -2.02 13.53
N LEU A 229 0.40 -0.89 14.21
CA LEU A 229 1.64 -0.11 14.22
C LEU A 229 2.81 -0.89 14.84
N ALA A 230 2.54 -1.63 15.92
CA ALA A 230 3.56 -2.45 16.58
C ALA A 230 4.18 -3.47 15.60
N LEU A 231 3.35 -4.12 14.78
CA LEU A 231 3.79 -5.10 13.78
C LEU A 231 4.32 -4.44 12.51
N ALA A 232 3.59 -3.46 11.97
CA ALA A 232 3.90 -2.81 10.71
C ALA A 232 5.23 -2.06 10.71
N ALA A 233 5.62 -1.49 11.85
CA ALA A 233 6.88 -0.78 12.03
C ALA A 233 7.93 -1.59 12.81
N PHE A 234 7.73 -2.88 13.05
CA PHE A 234 8.71 -3.72 13.73
C PHE A 234 10.03 -3.81 12.91
N PRO A 235 11.23 -3.79 13.59
CA PRO A 235 11.47 -3.65 15.05
C PRO A 235 11.45 -2.21 15.57
N TRP A 236 11.28 -1.23 14.70
CA TRP A 236 11.39 0.20 14.98
C TRP A 236 10.29 0.73 15.90
N SER A 237 9.13 0.05 15.94
CA SER A 237 8.02 0.37 16.83
C SER A 237 8.41 0.37 18.32
N LEU A 238 9.33 -0.51 18.73
CA LEU A 238 9.85 -0.57 20.10
C LEU A 238 10.69 0.66 20.46
N PHE A 239 11.39 1.24 19.49
CA PHE A 239 12.18 2.46 19.66
C PHE A 239 11.33 3.71 19.57
N LEU A 240 10.17 3.65 18.89
CA LEU A 240 9.24 4.77 18.77
C LEU A 240 8.74 5.25 20.13
N ILE A 241 8.34 4.34 21.03
CA ILE A 241 7.89 4.68 22.40
C ILE A 241 8.94 5.51 23.15
N ARG A 242 10.21 5.16 22.96
CA ARG A 242 11.34 5.89 23.57
C ARG A 242 11.57 7.23 22.87
N SER A 243 11.36 7.31 21.59
CA SER A 243 11.48 8.54 20.79
C SER A 243 10.44 9.58 21.24
N LEU A 244 9.22 9.14 21.52
CA LEU A 244 8.14 9.99 22.03
C LEU A 244 8.42 10.56 23.43
N ARG A 245 9.22 9.87 24.25
CA ARG A 245 9.64 10.31 25.59
C ARG A 245 10.89 11.21 25.58
N ARG A 246 11.38 11.62 24.40
CA ARG A 246 12.51 12.55 24.30
C ARG A 246 12.09 13.94 24.81
N ARG A 247 12.97 14.62 25.56
CA ARG A 247 12.66 15.95 26.14
C ARG A 247 12.35 17.02 25.07
N ARG A 248 12.93 16.90 23.87
CA ARG A 248 12.71 17.82 22.73
C ARG A 248 12.76 17.03 21.42
N PRO A 249 11.73 16.28 21.06
CA PRO A 249 11.64 15.68 19.74
C PRO A 249 11.41 16.76 18.67
N SER A 250 11.77 16.48 17.42
CA SER A 250 11.46 17.38 16.31
C SER A 250 9.94 17.56 16.19
N SER A 251 9.49 18.82 16.20
CA SER A 251 8.07 19.15 16.30
C SER A 251 7.23 18.67 15.13
N LEU A 252 7.76 18.77 13.89
CA LEU A 252 7.04 18.30 12.69
C LEU A 252 6.82 16.77 12.71
N PRO A 253 7.85 15.91 12.83
CA PRO A 253 7.62 14.46 12.84
C PRO A 253 6.73 14.01 14.01
N LEU A 254 6.86 14.65 15.17
CA LEU A 254 6.00 14.36 16.32
C LEU A 254 4.55 14.76 16.05
N GLY A 255 4.32 15.97 15.56
CA GLY A 255 2.98 16.44 15.21
C GLY A 255 2.33 15.60 14.13
N TRP A 256 3.12 15.20 13.13
CA TRP A 256 2.67 14.33 12.04
C TRP A 256 2.24 12.95 12.56
N PHE A 257 3.08 12.32 13.38
CA PHE A 257 2.74 11.04 13.99
C PHE A 257 1.47 11.15 14.87
N LEU A 258 1.41 12.12 15.77
CA LEU A 258 0.27 12.29 16.68
C LEU A 258 -1.03 12.61 15.94
N PHE A 259 -1.00 13.56 15.02
CA PHE A 259 -2.17 13.89 14.21
C PHE A 259 -2.65 12.66 13.41
N GLY A 260 -1.74 12.00 12.71
CA GLY A 260 -2.10 10.89 11.83
C GLY A 260 -2.65 9.69 12.59
N ILE A 261 -2.05 9.30 13.74
CA ILE A 261 -2.56 8.17 14.52
C ILE A 261 -3.95 8.46 15.11
N VAL A 262 -4.18 9.69 15.58
CA VAL A 262 -5.50 10.10 16.08
C VAL A 262 -6.51 10.16 14.94
N PHE A 263 -6.17 10.81 13.83
CA PHE A 263 -7.03 10.94 12.66
C PHE A 263 -7.50 9.56 12.15
N TRP A 264 -6.58 8.64 11.91
CA TRP A 264 -6.92 7.31 11.42
C TRP A 264 -7.71 6.47 12.45
N SER A 265 -7.44 6.66 13.76
CA SER A 265 -8.17 5.95 14.82
C SER A 265 -9.62 6.38 14.93
N LEU A 266 -9.93 7.63 14.59
CA LEU A 266 -11.29 8.17 14.62
C LEU A 266 -12.15 7.71 13.43
N LEU A 267 -11.54 7.37 12.28
CA LEU A 267 -12.31 6.89 11.14
C LEU A 267 -12.87 5.49 11.38
N VAL A 268 -14.09 5.23 10.89
CA VAL A 268 -14.77 3.93 11.02
C VAL A 268 -14.05 2.87 10.17
N MET A 269 -13.77 3.18 8.91
CA MET A 269 -13.07 2.27 8.02
C MET A 269 -11.57 2.29 8.30
N LYS A 270 -11.02 1.15 8.69
CA LYS A 270 -9.60 0.99 9.03
C LYS A 270 -8.94 -0.08 8.16
N ARG A 271 -7.79 0.26 7.56
CA ARG A 271 -6.94 -0.67 6.82
C ARG A 271 -5.47 -0.43 7.21
N GLU A 272 -4.68 -1.49 7.20
CA GLU A 272 -3.25 -1.42 7.53
C GLU A 272 -2.50 -0.42 6.64
N VAL A 273 -2.78 -0.45 5.34
CA VAL A 273 -2.14 0.43 4.34
C VAL A 273 -2.34 1.93 4.62
N TYR A 274 -3.34 2.31 5.42
CA TYR A 274 -3.58 3.72 5.78
C TYR A 274 -2.46 4.29 6.67
N MET A 275 -1.66 3.43 7.30
CA MET A 275 -0.49 3.85 8.07
C MET A 275 0.70 4.29 7.21
N MET A 276 0.71 3.98 5.90
CA MET A 276 1.80 4.32 4.97
C MET A 276 2.30 5.78 5.11
N PRO A 277 1.43 6.80 5.10
CA PRO A 277 1.89 8.19 5.22
C PRO A 277 2.47 8.58 6.58
N LEU A 278 2.41 7.70 7.61
CA LEU A 278 3.01 7.95 8.92
C LEU A 278 4.44 7.41 9.04
N PHE A 279 4.82 6.44 8.24
CA PHE A 279 6.15 5.82 8.35
C PHE A 279 7.31 6.78 8.15
N PRO A 280 7.24 7.81 7.27
CA PRO A 280 8.29 8.84 7.21
C PRO A 280 8.50 9.56 8.55
N ALA A 281 7.43 9.95 9.24
CA ALA A 281 7.52 10.58 10.55
C ALA A 281 8.12 9.65 11.61
N ILE A 282 7.70 8.38 11.62
CA ILE A 282 8.22 7.34 12.53
C ILE A 282 9.72 7.13 12.29
N ALA A 283 10.14 7.00 11.04
CA ALA A 283 11.52 6.81 10.68
C ALA A 283 12.41 7.97 11.15
N ILE A 284 11.96 9.21 10.97
CA ILE A 284 12.67 10.41 11.44
C ILE A 284 12.80 10.40 12.97
N LEU A 285 11.70 10.19 13.70
CA LEU A 285 11.68 10.19 15.16
C LEU A 285 12.63 9.13 15.75
N VAL A 286 12.60 7.93 15.18
CA VAL A 286 13.45 6.82 15.64
C VAL A 286 14.91 7.09 15.28
N ALA A 287 15.21 7.55 14.07
CA ALA A 287 16.58 7.85 13.63
C ALA A 287 17.22 8.95 14.49
N GLU A 288 16.52 10.06 14.72
CA GLU A 288 17.02 11.15 15.58
C GLU A 288 17.25 10.67 17.03
N ARG A 289 16.42 9.76 17.51
CA ARG A 289 16.61 9.18 18.85
C ARG A 289 17.86 8.31 18.89
N LEU A 290 18.00 7.38 17.98
CA LEU A 290 19.16 6.46 17.93
C LEU A 290 20.47 7.24 17.73
N ASP A 291 20.47 8.24 16.86
CA ASP A 291 21.65 9.10 16.63
C ASP A 291 22.01 9.91 17.90
N SER A 292 21.02 10.48 18.58
CA SER A 292 21.27 11.22 19.83
C SER A 292 21.71 10.33 20.99
N GLU A 293 21.30 9.09 21.05
CA GLU A 293 21.76 8.10 22.05
C GLU A 293 23.21 7.68 21.76
N ALA A 294 23.56 7.52 20.47
CA ALA A 294 24.92 7.24 20.05
C ALA A 294 25.89 8.36 20.45
N ALA A 295 25.49 9.62 20.33
CA ALA A 295 26.32 10.77 20.69
C ALA A 295 26.54 10.95 22.21
N ARG A 296 25.64 10.41 23.06
CA ARG A 296 25.67 10.65 24.54
C ARG A 296 26.30 9.55 25.37
N GLU A 297 26.84 8.52 24.75
CA GLU A 297 27.45 7.35 25.42
C GLU A 297 26.62 6.68 26.52
N ARG A 298 25.31 6.90 26.60
CA ARG A 298 24.44 6.33 27.61
C ARG A 298 23.84 4.99 27.17
N PRO A 299 23.89 3.92 27.98
CA PRO A 299 23.33 2.61 27.64
C PRO A 299 21.80 2.58 27.80
N SER A 300 21.11 3.43 27.07
CA SER A 300 19.67 3.52 27.11
C SER A 300 19.10 2.78 25.89
N GLY A 301 18.38 1.69 26.09
CA GLY A 301 17.72 0.97 24.98
C GLY A 301 17.96 -0.53 24.98
N ARG A 302 18.82 -1.05 25.84
CA ARG A 302 19.07 -2.50 25.93
C ARG A 302 17.80 -3.33 25.98
N LEU A 303 16.82 -2.92 26.78
CA LEU A 303 15.52 -3.61 26.87
C LEU A 303 14.80 -3.66 25.50
N ALA A 304 14.79 -2.57 24.73
CA ALA A 304 14.14 -2.58 23.41
C ALA A 304 14.84 -3.55 22.42
N TRP A 305 16.17 -3.62 22.47
CA TRP A 305 16.93 -4.57 21.67
C TRP A 305 16.64 -6.01 22.08
N PHE A 306 16.63 -6.32 23.38
CA PHE A 306 16.31 -7.65 23.88
C PHE A 306 14.87 -8.07 23.59
N LEU A 307 13.89 -7.16 23.73
CA LEU A 307 12.49 -7.44 23.35
C LEU A 307 12.36 -7.70 21.85
N ALA A 308 13.04 -6.92 21.03
CA ALA A 308 13.05 -7.17 19.59
C ALA A 308 13.66 -8.54 19.25
N ALA A 309 14.80 -8.87 19.87
CA ALA A 309 15.42 -10.16 19.69
C ALA A 309 14.51 -11.31 20.15
N ALA A 310 13.84 -11.20 21.29
CA ALA A 310 12.92 -12.21 21.79
C ALA A 310 11.77 -12.50 20.82
N VAL A 311 11.17 -11.44 20.22
CA VAL A 311 10.12 -11.60 19.21
C VAL A 311 10.64 -12.32 17.97
N VAL A 312 11.86 -12.00 17.51
CA VAL A 312 12.46 -12.65 16.33
C VAL A 312 12.83 -14.09 16.63
N VAL A 313 13.35 -14.38 17.82
CA VAL A 313 13.64 -15.75 18.25
C VAL A 313 12.35 -16.59 18.32
N LEU A 314 11.26 -16.01 18.83
CA LEU A 314 9.96 -16.68 18.81
C LEU A 314 9.47 -16.96 17.38
N ALA A 315 9.60 -15.97 16.48
CA ALA A 315 9.26 -16.16 15.06
C ALA A 315 10.12 -17.26 14.42
N LEU A 316 11.42 -17.29 14.71
CA LEU A 316 12.33 -18.33 14.26
C LEU A 316 11.91 -19.72 14.77
N ALA A 317 11.55 -19.83 16.05
CA ALA A 317 11.06 -21.07 16.63
C ALA A 317 9.79 -21.57 15.93
N VAL A 318 8.84 -20.68 15.62
CA VAL A 318 7.63 -21.01 14.86
C VAL A 318 7.96 -21.50 13.45
N VAL A 319 8.92 -20.86 12.75
CA VAL A 319 9.35 -21.28 11.41
C VAL A 319 10.01 -22.66 11.47
N ILE A 320 10.90 -22.91 12.43
CA ILE A 320 11.57 -24.20 12.59
C ILE A 320 10.55 -25.29 12.92
N TRP A 321 9.65 -25.04 13.87
CA TRP A 321 8.60 -26.00 14.24
C TRP A 321 7.64 -26.28 13.09
N GLY A 322 7.23 -25.24 12.35
CA GLY A 322 6.36 -25.36 11.20
C GLY A 322 7.04 -25.78 9.90
N PHE A 323 8.37 -25.96 9.89
CA PHE A 323 9.16 -26.14 8.67
C PHE A 323 8.66 -27.29 7.77
N ARG A 324 8.31 -28.43 8.35
CA ARG A 324 7.82 -29.61 7.60
C ARG A 324 6.51 -29.31 6.88
N PHE A 325 5.58 -28.61 7.55
CA PHE A 325 4.30 -28.19 6.98
C PHE A 325 4.50 -27.09 5.95
N LEU A 326 5.27 -26.07 6.26
CA LEU A 326 5.55 -24.93 5.36
C LEU A 326 6.28 -25.39 4.10
N SER A 327 7.30 -26.27 4.23
CA SER A 327 8.06 -26.76 3.08
C SER A 327 7.23 -27.65 2.17
N ALA A 328 6.30 -28.45 2.70
CA ALA A 328 5.38 -29.26 1.91
C ALA A 328 4.36 -28.40 1.13
N THR A 329 3.96 -27.25 1.72
CA THR A 329 2.93 -26.39 1.15
C THR A 329 3.50 -25.32 0.20
N LEU A 330 4.64 -24.70 0.56
CA LEU A 330 5.20 -23.52 -0.12
C LEU A 330 6.44 -23.84 -0.97
N GLY A 331 6.92 -25.06 -0.90
CA GLY A 331 8.18 -25.47 -1.49
C GLY A 331 9.38 -25.27 -0.54
N ARG A 332 10.29 -26.23 -0.57
CA ARG A 332 11.45 -26.29 0.34
C ARG A 332 12.36 -25.07 0.18
N ASP A 333 12.62 -24.68 -1.06
CA ASP A 333 13.55 -23.57 -1.37
C ASP A 333 13.03 -22.21 -0.89
N SER A 334 11.71 -22.03 -0.89
CA SER A 334 11.09 -20.78 -0.41
C SER A 334 11.22 -20.60 1.10
N VAL A 335 11.23 -21.69 1.88
CA VAL A 335 11.26 -21.64 3.35
C VAL A 335 12.70 -21.68 3.89
N ILE A 336 13.63 -22.28 3.16
CA ILE A 336 15.02 -22.49 3.63
C ILE A 336 15.77 -21.18 3.90
N LEU A 337 15.40 -20.07 3.23
CA LEU A 337 16.03 -18.77 3.41
C LEU A 337 15.49 -18.00 4.63
N VAL A 338 14.29 -18.32 5.11
CA VAL A 338 13.62 -17.56 6.17
C VAL A 338 14.30 -17.80 7.53
N ALA A 339 14.62 -19.04 7.87
CA ALA A 339 15.22 -19.38 9.16
C ALA A 339 16.61 -18.73 9.34
N PRO A 340 17.57 -18.82 8.40
CA PRO A 340 18.86 -18.13 8.52
C PRO A 340 18.71 -16.60 8.59
N SER A 341 17.82 -15.99 7.80
CA SER A 341 17.63 -14.53 7.85
C SER A 341 17.06 -14.05 9.18
N LEU A 342 16.13 -14.80 9.78
CA LEU A 342 15.64 -14.54 11.14
C LEU A 342 16.73 -14.75 12.19
N ALA A 343 17.57 -15.78 12.05
CA ALA A 343 18.68 -16.02 12.96
C ALA A 343 19.70 -14.86 12.91
N ILE A 344 20.07 -14.39 11.74
CA ILE A 344 20.94 -13.22 11.55
C ILE A 344 20.32 -11.99 12.23
N LEU A 345 19.04 -11.73 12.00
CA LEU A 345 18.34 -10.60 12.63
C LEU A 345 18.34 -10.74 14.16
N ALA A 346 18.05 -11.92 14.70
CA ALA A 346 18.07 -12.17 16.14
C ALA A 346 19.46 -11.90 16.75
N LEU A 347 20.53 -12.39 16.10
CA LEU A 347 21.91 -12.17 16.56
C LEU A 347 22.30 -10.68 16.54
N VAL A 348 21.92 -9.94 15.48
CA VAL A 348 22.18 -8.49 15.40
C VAL A 348 21.42 -7.73 16.49
N LEU A 349 20.17 -8.10 16.77
CA LEU A 349 19.37 -7.47 17.82
C LEU A 349 19.92 -7.79 19.22
N LEU A 350 20.37 -9.03 19.47
CA LEU A 350 21.04 -9.42 20.72
C LEU A 350 22.35 -8.64 20.91
N ALA A 351 23.17 -8.54 19.86
CA ALA A 351 24.38 -7.73 19.87
C ALA A 351 24.08 -6.27 20.24
N GLY A 352 22.99 -5.70 19.75
CA GLY A 352 22.52 -4.35 20.11
C GLY A 352 22.19 -4.17 21.59
N GLY A 353 21.72 -5.23 22.27
CA GLY A 353 21.51 -5.23 23.71
C GLY A 353 22.80 -5.38 24.54
N LEU A 354 23.80 -6.09 24.00
CA LEU A 354 25.02 -6.44 24.70
C LEU A 354 26.15 -5.43 24.49
N THR A 355 26.27 -4.84 23.32
CA THR A 355 27.40 -4.00 22.94
C THR A 355 27.11 -2.50 23.08
N ALA A 356 28.18 -1.70 23.12
CA ALA A 356 28.12 -0.25 23.09
C ALA A 356 28.15 0.32 21.63
N GLU A 357 28.19 -0.55 20.62
CA GLU A 357 28.26 -0.20 19.19
C GLU A 357 26.96 0.39 18.68
N ARG A 358 26.71 1.70 18.89
CA ARG A 358 25.42 2.35 18.76
C ARG A 358 25.09 2.87 17.37
N VAL A 359 26.06 2.89 16.46
CA VAL A 359 25.87 3.36 15.09
C VAL A 359 25.73 2.20 14.12
N ARG A 360 26.61 1.22 14.26
CA ARG A 360 26.66 0.08 13.34
C ARG A 360 25.47 -0.86 13.55
N ILE A 361 25.02 -1.03 14.80
CA ILE A 361 23.91 -1.95 15.12
C ILE A 361 22.58 -1.53 14.46
N PRO A 362 22.11 -0.28 14.54
CA PRO A 362 20.89 0.12 13.81
C PRO A 362 20.98 -0.08 12.30
N ILE A 363 22.16 0.18 11.71
CA ILE A 363 22.38 -0.06 10.26
C ILE A 363 22.33 -1.58 9.98
N ALA A 364 23.04 -2.38 10.77
CA ALA A 364 23.04 -3.83 10.63
C ALA A 364 21.63 -4.42 10.84
N THR A 365 20.84 -3.87 11.77
CA THR A 365 19.45 -4.25 11.99
C THR A 365 18.59 -3.95 10.74
N ALA A 366 18.73 -2.77 10.14
CA ALA A 366 18.00 -2.43 8.94
C ALA A 366 18.34 -3.39 7.79
N LEU A 367 19.62 -3.69 7.58
CA LEU A 367 20.06 -4.63 6.55
C LEU A 367 19.57 -6.06 6.83
N ALA A 368 19.62 -6.51 8.09
CA ALA A 368 19.09 -7.82 8.48
C ALA A 368 17.57 -7.91 8.30
N CYS A 369 16.80 -6.83 8.54
CA CYS A 369 15.39 -6.74 8.16
C CYS A 369 15.21 -6.90 6.66
N GLY A 370 16.05 -6.28 5.85
CA GLY A 370 16.04 -6.44 4.40
C GLY A 370 16.22 -7.90 3.96
N LEU A 371 17.13 -8.64 4.59
CA LEU A 371 17.31 -10.07 4.32
C LEU A 371 16.05 -10.88 4.67
N VAL A 372 15.42 -10.61 5.82
CA VAL A 372 14.16 -11.26 6.21
C VAL A 372 13.07 -10.95 5.19
N PHE A 373 12.93 -9.70 4.78
CA PHE A 373 11.90 -9.31 3.82
C PHE A 373 12.12 -9.95 2.46
N PHE A 374 13.39 -10.04 2.00
CA PHE A 374 13.73 -10.76 0.78
C PHE A 374 13.38 -12.25 0.89
N ALA A 375 13.67 -12.89 2.03
CA ALA A 375 13.32 -14.28 2.25
C ALA A 375 11.79 -14.50 2.26
N LEU A 376 11.03 -13.59 2.89
CA LEU A 376 9.57 -13.63 2.88
C LEU A 376 8.99 -13.45 1.46
N GLU A 377 9.66 -12.66 0.62
CA GLU A 377 9.27 -12.52 -0.79
C GLU A 377 9.40 -13.82 -1.57
N LYS A 378 10.43 -14.62 -1.29
CA LYS A 378 10.57 -15.95 -1.88
C LYS A 378 9.48 -16.92 -1.43
N VAL A 379 8.98 -16.76 -0.21
CA VAL A 379 7.79 -17.50 0.26
C VAL A 379 6.54 -17.07 -0.53
N ASP A 380 6.37 -15.76 -0.74
CA ASP A 380 5.25 -15.23 -1.53
C ASP A 380 5.29 -15.71 -2.99
N GLU A 381 6.46 -15.75 -3.61
CA GLU A 381 6.66 -16.37 -4.93
C GLU A 381 6.27 -17.87 -4.93
N GLY A 382 6.61 -18.60 -3.86
CA GLY A 382 6.22 -20.00 -3.68
C GLY A 382 4.70 -20.19 -3.60
N ILE A 383 4.01 -19.29 -2.90
CA ILE A 383 2.55 -19.25 -2.79
C ILE A 383 1.92 -18.94 -4.16
N ASN A 384 2.48 -18.00 -4.90
CA ASN A 384 1.95 -17.56 -6.20
C ASN A 384 2.05 -18.64 -7.28
N ARG A 385 2.86 -19.70 -7.10
CA ARG A 385 2.87 -20.88 -7.99
C ARG A 385 1.54 -21.63 -8.01
N PHE A 386 0.71 -21.45 -6.97
CA PHE A 386 -0.62 -22.03 -6.88
C PHE A 386 -1.73 -21.07 -7.32
N ASP A 387 -1.37 -19.96 -7.97
CA ASP A 387 -2.34 -19.05 -8.59
C ASP A 387 -2.44 -19.34 -10.09
N PRO A 388 -3.48 -20.04 -10.57
CA PRO A 388 -3.66 -20.36 -11.98
C PRO A 388 -4.19 -19.18 -12.81
N ILE A 389 -4.56 -18.08 -12.17
CA ILE A 389 -5.19 -16.92 -12.81
C ILE A 389 -4.33 -16.32 -13.93
N PRO A 390 -3.00 -16.15 -13.79
CA PRO A 390 -2.16 -15.69 -14.88
C PRO A 390 -2.23 -16.57 -16.13
N GLU A 391 -2.13 -17.89 -15.94
CA GLU A 391 -2.16 -18.85 -17.05
C GLU A 391 -3.53 -18.87 -17.75
N PHE A 392 -4.61 -18.83 -16.97
CA PHE A 392 -5.97 -18.77 -17.49
C PHE A 392 -6.22 -17.47 -18.26
N GLY A 393 -5.79 -16.33 -17.73
CA GLY A 393 -5.91 -15.04 -18.40
C GLY A 393 -5.14 -14.99 -19.72
N GLU A 394 -3.92 -15.51 -19.74
CA GLU A 394 -3.11 -15.58 -20.96
C GLU A 394 -3.70 -16.56 -22.01
N ARG A 395 -4.30 -17.66 -21.56
CA ARG A 395 -5.00 -18.59 -22.43
C ARG A 395 -6.20 -17.92 -23.09
N VAL A 396 -7.06 -17.24 -22.32
CA VAL A 396 -8.18 -16.47 -22.85
C VAL A 396 -7.71 -15.44 -23.88
N ARG A 397 -6.63 -14.71 -23.57
CA ARG A 397 -6.06 -13.73 -24.50
C ARG A 397 -5.57 -14.34 -25.82
N ARG A 398 -4.97 -15.54 -25.77
CA ARG A 398 -4.50 -16.25 -26.98
C ARG A 398 -5.66 -16.78 -27.83
N GLU A 399 -6.69 -17.30 -27.18
CA GLU A 399 -7.86 -17.84 -27.87
C GLU A 399 -8.83 -16.73 -28.39
N CYS A 400 -8.75 -15.53 -27.83
CA CYS A 400 -9.60 -14.39 -28.17
C CYS A 400 -8.80 -13.08 -28.34
N PRO A 401 -7.96 -12.96 -29.36
CA PRO A 401 -7.12 -11.77 -29.56
C PRO A 401 -7.95 -10.50 -29.89
N SER A 402 -9.13 -10.64 -30.47
CA SER A 402 -10.07 -9.54 -30.78
C SER A 402 -11.02 -9.19 -29.63
N GLY A 403 -10.89 -9.84 -28.46
CA GLY A 403 -11.79 -9.71 -27.32
C GLY A 403 -12.90 -10.77 -27.32
N CYS A 404 -13.35 -11.14 -26.13
CA CYS A 404 -14.47 -12.07 -25.89
C CYS A 404 -15.19 -11.71 -24.60
N ASP A 405 -16.38 -12.26 -24.43
CA ASP A 405 -17.10 -12.14 -23.17
C ASP A 405 -16.42 -13.01 -22.11
N ALA A 406 -16.06 -12.43 -21.00
CA ALA A 406 -15.42 -13.10 -19.90
C ALA A 406 -16.16 -12.85 -18.59
N PHE A 407 -16.44 -13.91 -17.86
CA PHE A 407 -17.24 -13.90 -16.64
C PHE A 407 -16.54 -14.66 -15.52
N PHE A 408 -16.86 -14.31 -14.27
CA PHE A 408 -16.39 -15.08 -13.13
C PHE A 408 -17.50 -15.23 -12.08
N VAL A 409 -17.50 -16.34 -11.38
CA VAL A 409 -18.48 -16.66 -10.34
C VAL A 409 -17.79 -16.68 -8.99
N SER A 410 -18.26 -15.81 -8.07
CA SER A 410 -17.81 -15.76 -6.67
C SER A 410 -16.30 -15.56 -6.46
N LEU A 411 -15.61 -14.92 -7.42
CA LEU A 411 -14.18 -14.61 -7.41
C LEU A 411 -13.93 -13.10 -7.54
N ASN A 412 -12.68 -12.67 -7.34
CA ASN A 412 -12.26 -11.29 -7.59
C ASN A 412 -11.57 -11.18 -8.96
N ALA A 413 -12.09 -10.31 -9.82
CA ALA A 413 -11.71 -10.24 -11.24
C ALA A 413 -10.41 -9.45 -11.53
N ALA A 414 -9.86 -8.72 -10.57
CA ALA A 414 -8.77 -7.77 -10.84
C ALA A 414 -7.55 -8.42 -11.54
N HIS A 415 -7.18 -9.63 -11.13
CA HIS A 415 -6.06 -10.35 -11.72
C HIS A 415 -6.38 -10.88 -13.12
N GLN A 416 -7.60 -11.39 -13.33
CA GLN A 416 -8.04 -11.93 -14.62
C GLN A 416 -8.02 -10.84 -15.71
N GLU A 417 -8.54 -9.65 -15.40
CA GLU A 417 -8.51 -8.50 -16.33
C GLU A 417 -7.10 -8.10 -16.73
N PHE A 418 -6.13 -8.18 -15.80
CA PHE A 418 -4.75 -7.85 -16.09
C PHE A 418 -4.14 -8.81 -17.12
N TYR A 419 -4.29 -10.11 -16.94
CA TYR A 419 -3.65 -11.12 -17.81
C TYR A 419 -4.39 -11.34 -19.12
N SER A 420 -5.71 -11.37 -19.11
CA SER A 420 -6.52 -11.54 -20.33
C SER A 420 -6.62 -10.26 -21.16
N ARG A 421 -6.42 -9.08 -20.54
CA ARG A 421 -6.65 -7.76 -21.13
C ARG A 421 -8.08 -7.54 -21.62
N SER A 422 -9.00 -8.30 -21.11
CA SER A 422 -10.43 -8.20 -21.38
C SER A 422 -11.18 -7.88 -20.08
N PRO A 423 -12.28 -7.15 -20.13
CA PRO A 423 -13.11 -6.95 -18.97
C PRO A 423 -13.75 -8.27 -18.53
N TRP A 424 -13.74 -8.54 -17.23
CA TRP A 424 -14.39 -9.69 -16.65
C TRP A 424 -15.59 -9.25 -15.81
N ILE A 425 -16.75 -9.83 -16.10
CA ILE A 425 -18.02 -9.44 -15.49
C ILE A 425 -18.35 -10.40 -14.34
N PRO A 426 -18.60 -9.88 -13.12
CA PRO A 426 -18.99 -10.72 -12.00
C PRO A 426 -20.40 -11.27 -12.19
N LEU A 427 -20.57 -12.55 -11.85
CA LEU A 427 -21.86 -13.23 -11.80
C LEU A 427 -22.06 -13.80 -10.38
N GLY A 428 -23.25 -13.71 -9.84
CA GLY A 428 -23.63 -14.44 -8.65
C GLY A 428 -23.81 -15.92 -8.93
N ARG A 429 -24.40 -16.25 -10.09
CA ARG A 429 -24.58 -17.63 -10.59
C ARG A 429 -24.33 -17.70 -12.11
N PRO A 430 -23.91 -18.86 -12.65
CA PRO A 430 -23.66 -19.02 -14.09
C PRO A 430 -24.86 -18.65 -14.98
N LYS A 431 -26.09 -18.92 -14.56
CA LYS A 431 -27.31 -18.58 -15.30
C LYS A 431 -27.50 -17.08 -15.60
N GLU A 432 -26.88 -16.20 -14.83
CA GLU A 432 -26.93 -14.75 -15.05
C GLU A 432 -26.20 -14.30 -16.31
N LEU A 433 -25.45 -15.22 -16.93
CA LEU A 433 -24.79 -15.04 -18.21
C LEU A 433 -25.79 -14.92 -19.38
N ILE A 434 -26.99 -15.50 -19.23
CA ILE A 434 -28.03 -15.49 -20.27
C ILE A 434 -28.42 -14.04 -20.58
N GLY A 435 -28.30 -13.66 -21.86
CA GLY A 435 -28.58 -12.30 -22.35
C GLY A 435 -27.45 -11.27 -22.11
N ARG A 436 -26.31 -11.68 -21.54
CA ARG A 436 -25.14 -10.81 -21.36
C ARG A 436 -23.98 -11.10 -22.31
N THR A 437 -24.12 -12.10 -23.15
CA THR A 437 -23.11 -12.50 -24.13
C THR A 437 -23.32 -11.79 -25.45
N HIS A 438 -22.24 -11.23 -26.00
CA HIS A 438 -22.23 -10.49 -27.27
C HIS A 438 -21.34 -11.14 -28.34
N HIS A 439 -20.53 -12.12 -27.96
CA HIS A 439 -19.60 -12.82 -28.83
C HIS A 439 -19.94 -14.30 -28.95
N LYS A 440 -19.51 -14.95 -30.03
CA LYS A 440 -19.73 -16.39 -30.27
C LYS A 440 -19.06 -17.30 -29.23
N LYS A 441 -18.07 -16.79 -28.49
CA LYS A 441 -17.38 -17.52 -27.41
C LYS A 441 -17.39 -16.68 -26.17
N ALA A 442 -17.70 -17.31 -25.04
CA ALA A 442 -17.57 -16.73 -23.72
C ALA A 442 -16.71 -17.63 -22.81
N TYR A 443 -16.01 -17.01 -21.87
CA TYR A 443 -15.20 -17.73 -20.89
C TYR A 443 -15.74 -17.48 -19.50
N LEU A 444 -15.78 -18.55 -18.72
CA LEU A 444 -16.25 -18.52 -17.34
C LEU A 444 -15.17 -19.07 -16.41
N LEU A 445 -14.77 -18.30 -15.42
CA LEU A 445 -13.89 -18.73 -14.36
C LEU A 445 -14.71 -18.97 -13.10
N MET A 446 -14.60 -20.16 -12.53
CA MET A 446 -15.37 -20.57 -11.36
C MET A 446 -14.59 -21.56 -10.50
N ARG A 447 -15.05 -21.78 -9.28
CA ARG A 447 -14.53 -22.88 -8.48
C ARG A 447 -14.99 -24.21 -9.07
N THR A 448 -14.12 -25.22 -9.06
CA THR A 448 -14.49 -26.55 -9.54
C THR A 448 -15.68 -27.14 -8.78
N ALA A 449 -15.84 -26.77 -7.49
CA ALA A 449 -17.00 -27.15 -6.68
C ALA A 449 -18.32 -26.59 -7.22
N ASP A 450 -18.29 -25.50 -7.97
CA ASP A 450 -19.46 -24.83 -8.53
C ASP A 450 -19.78 -25.31 -9.98
N GLU A 451 -18.96 -26.19 -10.59
CA GLU A 451 -19.18 -26.75 -11.94
C GLU A 451 -20.58 -27.38 -12.13
N PRO A 452 -21.19 -28.06 -11.14
CA PRO A 452 -22.55 -28.57 -11.29
C PRO A 452 -23.58 -27.50 -11.66
N LEU A 453 -23.33 -26.23 -11.30
CA LEU A 453 -24.19 -25.11 -11.67
C LEU A 453 -24.15 -24.79 -13.18
N LEU A 454 -23.21 -25.35 -13.96
CA LEU A 454 -23.18 -25.21 -15.42
C LEU A 454 -24.42 -25.84 -16.08
N SER A 455 -25.06 -26.81 -15.44
CA SER A 455 -26.33 -27.39 -15.92
C SER A 455 -27.49 -26.35 -15.96
N GLU A 456 -27.36 -25.23 -15.24
CA GLU A 456 -28.31 -24.14 -15.30
C GLU A 456 -28.16 -23.25 -16.54
N VAL A 457 -27.05 -23.43 -17.31
CA VAL A 457 -26.74 -22.62 -18.49
C VAL A 457 -27.13 -23.43 -19.74
N PRO A 458 -28.07 -22.95 -20.55
CA PRO A 458 -28.59 -23.69 -21.73
C PRO A 458 -27.63 -23.54 -22.94
N MET A 459 -26.34 -23.66 -22.71
CA MET A 459 -25.30 -23.52 -23.76
C MET A 459 -24.27 -24.64 -23.61
N PRO A 460 -23.70 -25.14 -24.72
CA PRO A 460 -22.61 -26.09 -24.67
C PRO A 460 -21.45 -25.49 -23.86
N SER A 461 -21.03 -26.23 -22.84
CA SER A 461 -19.92 -25.81 -21.96
C SER A 461 -18.80 -26.84 -22.03
N VAL A 462 -17.56 -26.37 -22.18
CA VAL A 462 -16.36 -27.21 -22.20
C VAL A 462 -15.42 -26.75 -21.11
N VAL A 463 -15.17 -27.60 -20.12
CA VAL A 463 -14.14 -27.34 -19.12
C VAL A 463 -12.77 -27.49 -19.81
N LEU A 464 -12.09 -26.36 -19.99
CA LEU A 464 -10.80 -26.30 -20.67
C LEU A 464 -9.67 -26.80 -19.78
N GLU A 465 -9.73 -26.43 -18.51
CA GLU A 465 -8.65 -26.70 -17.57
C GLU A 465 -9.12 -26.60 -16.12
N ARG A 466 -8.55 -27.45 -15.26
CA ARG A 466 -8.73 -27.40 -13.80
C ARG A 466 -7.36 -27.28 -13.15
N ARG A 467 -7.20 -26.35 -12.24
CA ARG A 467 -5.94 -26.11 -11.51
C ARG A 467 -6.17 -25.95 -10.03
N PRO A 468 -5.27 -26.48 -9.19
CA PRO A 468 -5.31 -26.20 -7.77
C PRO A 468 -5.09 -24.70 -7.51
N TRP A 469 -5.87 -24.16 -6.60
CA TRP A 469 -5.84 -22.77 -6.20
C TRP A 469 -5.86 -22.65 -4.68
N LEU A 470 -4.99 -21.80 -4.14
CA LEU A 470 -4.97 -21.51 -2.71
C LEU A 470 -6.07 -20.49 -2.38
N ALA A 471 -7.26 -20.99 -2.01
CA ALA A 471 -8.42 -20.18 -1.71
C ALA A 471 -8.24 -19.41 -0.39
N GLY A 472 -8.07 -18.12 -0.48
CA GLY A 472 -8.06 -17.23 0.69
C GLY A 472 -6.75 -17.25 1.49
N SER A 473 -6.80 -16.66 2.69
CA SER A 473 -5.63 -16.63 3.57
C SER A 473 -5.27 -18.04 4.04
N TRP A 474 -4.07 -18.52 3.71
CA TRP A 474 -3.50 -19.79 4.18
C TRP A 474 -3.59 -19.94 5.72
N MET A 475 -3.60 -18.83 6.47
CA MET A 475 -3.83 -18.83 7.92
C MET A 475 -5.25 -19.30 8.31
N LYS A 476 -6.25 -19.10 7.46
CA LYS A 476 -7.60 -19.64 7.66
C LYS A 476 -7.64 -21.14 7.44
N ALA A 477 -6.94 -21.62 6.42
CA ALA A 477 -6.82 -23.03 6.11
C ALA A 477 -6.04 -23.81 7.18
N ALA A 478 -4.97 -23.23 7.72
CA ALA A 478 -4.18 -23.82 8.81
C ALA A 478 -4.98 -23.96 10.13
N ARG A 479 -6.06 -23.22 10.32
CA ARG A 479 -6.92 -23.27 11.51
C ARG A 479 -8.01 -24.35 11.47
N THR A 480 -8.20 -25.00 10.33
CA THR A 480 -9.24 -26.04 10.16
C THR A 480 -8.57 -27.41 9.92
N PRO A 481 -8.32 -28.20 10.97
CA PRO A 481 -7.74 -29.53 10.83
C PRO A 481 -8.61 -30.41 9.90
N GLY A 482 -7.99 -31.04 8.90
CA GLY A 482 -8.65 -32.00 8.01
C GLY A 482 -9.26 -31.41 6.73
N LYS A 483 -9.24 -30.08 6.50
CA LYS A 483 -9.59 -29.50 5.20
C LYS A 483 -8.34 -29.12 4.42
N SER A 484 -8.29 -29.52 3.14
CA SER A 484 -7.24 -29.08 2.23
C SER A 484 -7.29 -27.53 2.11
N PRO A 485 -6.15 -26.83 2.21
CA PRO A 485 -6.10 -25.39 1.95
C PRO A 485 -6.28 -25.07 0.46
N PHE A 486 -6.25 -26.10 -0.38
CA PHE A 486 -6.38 -25.95 -1.82
C PHE A 486 -7.80 -26.26 -2.26
N GLU A 487 -8.40 -25.33 -2.94
CA GLU A 487 -9.56 -25.52 -3.80
C GLU A 487 -9.04 -25.70 -5.25
N SER A 488 -9.92 -25.98 -6.19
CA SER A 488 -9.57 -25.99 -7.61
C SER A 488 -10.40 -24.92 -8.33
N LEU A 489 -9.77 -24.23 -9.27
CA LEU A 489 -10.43 -23.34 -10.22
C LEU A 489 -10.55 -24.03 -11.56
N SER A 490 -11.68 -23.80 -12.21
CA SER A 490 -12.01 -24.29 -13.53
C SER A 490 -12.18 -23.12 -14.50
N LEU A 491 -11.46 -23.18 -15.61
CA LEU A 491 -11.69 -22.35 -16.77
C LEU A 491 -12.62 -23.08 -17.72
N VAL A 492 -13.78 -22.51 -17.98
CA VAL A 492 -14.82 -23.09 -18.82
C VAL A 492 -15.01 -22.20 -20.05
N ARG A 493 -15.06 -22.79 -21.24
CA ARG A 493 -15.49 -22.13 -22.45
C ARG A 493 -16.95 -22.46 -22.73
N LEU A 494 -17.69 -21.46 -23.08
CA LEU A 494 -19.08 -21.55 -23.51
C LEU A 494 -19.13 -21.23 -25.00
N ASP A 495 -19.66 -22.14 -25.79
CA ASP A 495 -19.86 -21.96 -27.22
C ASP A 495 -21.33 -21.55 -27.46
N LEU A 496 -21.54 -20.32 -27.92
CA LEU A 496 -22.86 -19.76 -28.15
C LEU A 496 -23.42 -20.27 -29.48
N PRO A 497 -24.71 -20.62 -29.54
CA PRO A 497 -25.35 -20.96 -30.81
C PRO A 497 -25.25 -19.81 -31.80
N GLU A 498 -25.17 -20.12 -33.08
CA GLU A 498 -25.09 -19.18 -34.20
C GLU A 498 -26.29 -18.22 -34.26
#